data_287b9a726beb74ca4521e6dc9af0658f
#
_entry.id   287b9a726beb74ca4521e6dc9af0658f
#
_cell.length_a   1.000
_cell.length_b   1.000
_cell.length_c   1.000
_cell.angle_alpha   90.00
_cell.angle_beta   90.00
_cell.angle_gamma   90.00
#
_symmetry.space_group_name_H-M   'P 1'
#
loop_
_entity.id
_entity.type
_entity.pdbx_description
1 polymer ?
#
loop_
_entity_poly.entity_id
_entity_poly.type
_entity_poly.pdbx_seq_one_letter_code
_entity_poly.pdbx_strand_id
1 'polypeptide(L)'
;MDKMTSRLVAAALVGGLAVLSAGCAANAAAPAGGHPSAAAAGSTALPNPFTVLARYGVKPLGLDHPVALAIGPDGNLYVTDDSQRVTVISPAGKVMRRWGKPGTAPGEFKFIGGDPTTPANVNGKITVGRNGMVYVSDSGNARVQVFSPQGRFIRQFGSLGSQKGQFLSPGDLVVDGSGNLYVADDQSQTLAKFSPTGKVIWQIGGSSSSDQDLVGHFHLATIDAHGRLVMVNDDQHRVLYIDPSGHKVDAFSPNYSSLTEGNVCEATVDAAGNTYLSGCGESSTEPSLVYDRAHRLIAKWPGTKYSLRHSPVFGPDDEVFALATDESILRLRITLPAR
;
A
#
# COMPACT_ATOMS: atom_id res chain seq x y z
N MET A 1 38.74 -31.95 33.83
CA MET A 1 39.84 -32.34 32.94
C MET A 1 39.35 -32.09 31.56
N ASP A 2 39.73 -31.25 30.80
CA ASP A 2 40.71 -30.23 30.53
C ASP A 2 40.22 -29.54 29.23
N LYS A 3 40.07 -28.27 29.29
CA LYS A 3 40.88 -27.17 28.76
C LYS A 3 40.92 -27.01 27.23
N MET A 4 40.40 -25.84 26.83
CA MET A 4 41.14 -24.80 26.08
C MET A 4 41.57 -25.18 24.64
N THR A 5 41.38 -24.33 23.65
CA THR A 5 41.87 -22.97 23.39
C THR A 5 41.27 -22.44 22.05
N SER A 6 40.74 -21.32 21.99
CA SER A 6 41.06 -20.00 21.43
C SER A 6 42.16 -19.92 20.34
N ARG A 7 41.87 -19.17 19.25
CA ARG A 7 42.67 -18.15 18.54
C ARG A 7 41.94 -17.83 17.22
N LEU A 8 41.39 -16.63 16.95
CA LEU A 8 42.09 -15.39 16.59
C LEU A 8 43.17 -15.51 15.51
N VAL A 9 42.96 -14.85 14.36
CA VAL A 9 43.91 -14.12 13.51
C VAL A 9 43.06 -13.50 12.41
N ALA A 10 42.81 -12.24 12.35
CA ALA A 10 43.62 -11.06 12.02
C ALA A 10 43.71 -10.78 10.52
N ALA A 11 43.15 -9.69 10.15
CA ALA A 11 43.40 -8.62 9.22
C ALA A 11 44.67 -8.66 8.33
N ALA A 12 44.50 -8.24 7.08
CA ALA A 12 45.47 -7.51 6.25
C ALA A 12 44.70 -6.86 5.13
N LEU A 13 44.59 -5.59 5.04
CA LEU A 13 45.51 -4.56 4.55
C LEU A 13 45.50 -4.39 3.02
N VAL A 14 44.84 -3.29 2.58
CA VAL A 14 45.35 -2.17 1.79
C VAL A 14 45.95 -2.48 0.41
N GLY A 15 45.36 -1.85 -0.62
CA GLY A 15 45.98 -1.64 -1.91
C GLY A 15 45.23 -0.56 -2.67
N GLY A 16 45.54 0.71 -2.39
CA GLY A 16 45.11 1.84 -3.16
C GLY A 16 45.82 1.87 -4.52
N LEU A 17 45.07 2.18 -5.57
CA LEU A 17 45.67 2.65 -6.81
C LEU A 17 44.99 3.95 -7.21
N ALA A 18 45.75 5.03 -7.04
CA ALA A 18 45.48 6.32 -7.63
C ALA A 18 45.78 6.24 -9.12
N VAL A 19 44.89 6.68 -9.96
CA VAL A 19 45.19 6.98 -11.35
C VAL A 19 44.98 8.47 -11.56
N LEU A 20 46.07 9.06 -12.01
CA LEU A 20 46.32 10.45 -12.30
C LEU A 20 45.41 11.00 -13.40
N SER A 21 45.00 12.21 -13.20
CA SER A 21 44.43 13.14 -14.17
C SER A 21 45.35 13.39 -15.37
N ALA A 22 44.83 13.31 -16.58
CA ALA A 22 45.42 13.98 -17.73
C ALA A 22 44.40 14.96 -18.28
N GLY A 23 44.72 16.23 -18.14
CA GLY A 23 44.00 17.32 -18.75
C GLY A 23 44.16 17.32 -20.25
N CYS A 24 43.15 17.78 -20.96
CA CYS A 24 43.31 18.32 -22.32
C CYS A 24 42.55 19.63 -22.44
N ALA A 25 43.28 20.56 -23.05
CA ALA A 25 43.07 21.97 -23.12
C ALA A 25 41.88 22.42 -23.99
N ALA A 26 41.51 23.61 -23.75
CA ALA A 26 40.58 24.48 -24.46
C ALA A 26 40.66 24.41 -26.00
N ASN A 27 39.51 24.48 -26.64
CA ASN A 27 39.40 25.10 -27.93
C ASN A 27 38.15 25.95 -28.10
N ALA A 28 38.39 27.06 -28.67
CA ALA A 28 37.73 28.26 -29.01
C ALA A 28 36.23 28.30 -29.26
N ALA A 29 35.72 29.46 -28.92
CA ALA A 29 34.37 29.99 -29.12
C ALA A 29 33.93 30.02 -30.59
N ALA A 30 32.64 29.66 -30.81
CA ALA A 30 31.87 30.06 -31.99
C ALA A 30 30.62 30.86 -31.54
N PRO A 31 30.07 31.74 -32.38
CA PRO A 31 29.30 32.88 -31.94
C PRO A 31 27.86 32.59 -31.55
N ALA A 32 27.35 33.40 -30.65
CA ALA A 32 26.00 33.43 -30.13
C ALA A 32 24.95 33.58 -31.24
N GLY A 33 24.21 32.49 -31.50
CA GLY A 33 22.89 32.56 -32.13
C GLY A 33 21.83 32.74 -31.04
N GLY A 34 21.23 33.92 -30.98
CA GLY A 34 20.15 34.18 -30.05
C GLY A 34 18.94 33.31 -30.34
N HIS A 35 18.71 32.33 -29.48
CA HIS A 35 17.39 31.70 -29.39
C HIS A 35 16.47 32.62 -28.59
N PRO A 36 15.23 32.83 -29.05
CA PRO A 36 14.30 33.62 -28.26
C PRO A 36 14.08 32.89 -26.93
N SER A 37 14.29 33.60 -25.85
CA SER A 37 13.96 33.22 -24.49
C SER A 37 12.53 32.68 -24.49
N ALA A 38 12.39 31.37 -24.31
CA ALA A 38 11.10 30.79 -23.99
C ALA A 38 10.66 31.48 -22.69
N ALA A 39 9.61 32.30 -22.79
CA ALA A 39 8.95 32.87 -21.65
C ALA A 39 8.74 31.76 -20.63
N ALA A 40 9.21 31.94 -19.41
CA ALA A 40 9.02 31.04 -18.31
C ALA A 40 7.52 30.79 -18.18
N ALA A 41 7.08 29.61 -18.65
CA ALA A 41 5.76 29.11 -18.35
C ALA A 41 5.68 29.08 -16.82
N GLY A 42 4.86 29.96 -16.27
CA GLY A 42 4.67 30.06 -14.83
C GLY A 42 4.35 28.66 -14.30
N SER A 43 5.18 28.17 -13.40
CA SER A 43 4.91 26.95 -12.64
C SER A 43 3.63 27.18 -11.84
N THR A 44 2.48 26.87 -12.42
CA THR A 44 1.24 26.81 -11.65
C THR A 44 1.36 25.61 -10.72
N ALA A 45 1.51 25.87 -9.43
CA ALA A 45 1.53 24.83 -8.42
C ALA A 45 0.27 23.96 -8.61
N LEU A 46 0.45 22.63 -8.58
CA LEU A 46 -0.68 21.70 -8.69
C LEU A 46 -1.66 21.96 -7.54
N PRO A 47 -2.98 21.90 -7.79
CA PRO A 47 -3.98 22.15 -6.77
C PRO A 47 -3.94 21.08 -5.68
N ASN A 48 -4.21 21.49 -4.44
CA ASN A 48 -4.53 20.54 -3.37
C ASN A 48 -5.95 20.03 -3.57
N PRO A 49 -6.17 18.72 -3.81
CA PRO A 49 -7.50 18.20 -4.09
C PRO A 49 -8.32 17.90 -2.83
N PHE A 50 -7.72 17.90 -1.65
CA PHE A 50 -8.34 17.40 -0.43
C PHE A 50 -8.75 18.52 0.52
N THR A 51 -9.95 18.40 1.06
CA THR A 51 -10.45 19.23 2.17
C THR A 51 -10.81 18.31 3.35
N VAL A 52 -10.22 18.56 4.52
CA VAL A 52 -10.54 17.81 5.74
C VAL A 52 -11.89 18.31 6.28
N LEU A 53 -12.89 17.44 6.33
CA LEU A 53 -14.23 17.72 6.85
C LEU A 53 -14.35 17.39 8.33
N ALA A 54 -13.69 16.30 8.76
CA ALA A 54 -13.65 15.88 10.15
C ALA A 54 -12.35 15.12 10.44
N ARG A 55 -11.97 15.08 11.71
CA ARG A 55 -10.82 14.34 12.21
C ARG A 55 -11.22 13.57 13.47
N TYR A 56 -10.96 12.28 13.47
CA TYR A 56 -11.25 11.38 14.57
C TYR A 56 -9.94 10.90 15.20
N GLY A 57 -9.69 11.27 16.42
CA GLY A 57 -8.48 10.85 17.15
C GLY A 57 -8.58 9.39 17.60
N VAL A 58 -7.44 8.71 17.62
CA VAL A 58 -7.36 7.28 18.01
C VAL A 58 -7.78 7.02 19.45
N LYS A 59 -7.38 7.86 20.42
CA LYS A 59 -7.71 7.68 21.84
C LYS A 59 -9.21 7.72 22.13
N PRO A 60 -10.00 8.70 21.64
CA PRO A 60 -11.45 8.70 21.81
C PRO A 60 -12.14 7.49 21.19
N LEU A 61 -11.57 6.95 20.10
CA LEU A 61 -12.06 5.74 19.45
C LEU A 61 -11.58 4.47 20.15
N GLY A 62 -10.68 4.57 21.12
CA GLY A 62 -10.06 3.43 21.80
C GLY A 62 -9.30 2.53 20.84
N LEU A 63 -8.65 3.11 19.84
CA LEU A 63 -7.75 2.43 18.91
C LEU A 63 -6.31 2.49 19.46
N ASP A 64 -5.52 1.52 19.06
CA ASP A 64 -4.09 1.41 19.37
C ASP A 64 -3.32 1.24 18.07
N HIS A 65 -2.66 2.29 17.61
CA HIS A 65 -1.93 2.32 16.33
C HIS A 65 -2.72 1.67 15.18
N PRO A 66 -3.66 2.39 14.54
CA PRO A 66 -4.44 1.86 13.43
C PRO A 66 -3.55 1.37 12.29
N VAL A 67 -3.78 0.14 11.84
CA VAL A 67 -2.99 -0.54 10.81
C VAL A 67 -3.59 -0.36 9.43
N ALA A 68 -4.91 -0.58 9.30
CA ALA A 68 -5.60 -0.49 8.03
C ALA A 68 -7.06 -0.03 8.20
N LEU A 69 -7.61 0.51 7.12
CA LEU A 69 -8.95 1.07 7.04
C LEU A 69 -9.66 0.55 5.79
N ALA A 70 -10.91 0.13 5.95
CA ALA A 70 -11.82 -0.16 4.83
C ALA A 70 -13.20 0.46 5.09
N ILE A 71 -13.95 0.73 4.04
CA ILE A 71 -15.35 1.17 4.13
C ILE A 71 -16.25 0.03 3.69
N GLY A 72 -17.27 -0.25 4.48
CA GLY A 72 -18.32 -1.22 4.12
C GLY A 72 -19.41 -0.60 3.26
N PRO A 73 -20.25 -1.44 2.62
CA PRO A 73 -21.39 -0.97 1.83
C PRO A 73 -22.45 -0.23 2.69
N ASP A 74 -22.36 -0.33 4.00
CA ASP A 74 -23.17 0.38 4.99
C ASP A 74 -22.59 1.75 5.36
N GLY A 75 -21.49 2.19 4.71
CA GLY A 75 -20.77 3.42 4.99
C GLY A 75 -19.94 3.40 6.26
N ASN A 76 -19.95 2.32 7.04
CA ASN A 76 -19.15 2.23 8.25
C ASN A 76 -17.68 1.94 7.94
N LEU A 77 -16.81 2.47 8.77
CA LEU A 77 -15.37 2.22 8.72
C LEU A 77 -15.04 0.96 9.52
N TYR A 78 -14.19 0.12 8.95
CA TYR A 78 -13.65 -1.07 9.57
C TYR A 78 -12.15 -0.85 9.72
N VAL A 79 -11.65 -0.82 10.95
CA VAL A 79 -10.27 -0.48 11.29
C VAL A 79 -9.64 -1.63 12.04
N THR A 80 -8.49 -2.07 11.60
CA THR A 80 -7.60 -2.96 12.36
C THR A 80 -6.60 -2.13 13.14
N ASP A 81 -6.18 -2.62 14.31
CA ASP A 81 -5.22 -1.95 15.17
C ASP A 81 -4.26 -2.94 15.87
N ASP A 82 -3.19 -2.43 16.49
CA ASP A 82 -2.19 -3.23 17.19
C ASP A 82 -2.75 -4.00 18.39
N SER A 83 -3.94 -3.68 18.86
CA SER A 83 -4.64 -4.51 19.85
C SER A 83 -5.16 -5.84 19.29
N GLN A 84 -4.83 -6.17 18.03
CA GLN A 84 -5.21 -7.40 17.35
C GLN A 84 -6.73 -7.56 17.25
N ARG A 85 -7.40 -6.51 16.80
CA ARG A 85 -8.87 -6.49 16.68
C ARG A 85 -9.34 -5.66 15.50
N VAL A 86 -10.60 -5.84 15.15
CA VAL A 86 -11.35 -5.01 14.22
C VAL A 86 -12.29 -4.10 15.01
N THR A 87 -12.25 -2.80 14.75
CA THR A 87 -13.19 -1.81 15.29
C THR A 87 -14.05 -1.26 14.16
N VAL A 88 -15.37 -1.28 14.31
CA VAL A 88 -16.30 -0.67 13.35
C VAL A 88 -16.77 0.67 13.89
N ILE A 89 -16.65 1.70 13.04
CA ILE A 89 -16.91 3.10 13.39
C ILE A 89 -17.89 3.67 12.35
N SER A 90 -18.93 4.35 12.81
CA SER A 90 -19.86 5.04 11.91
C SER A 90 -19.18 6.26 11.24
N PRO A 91 -19.72 6.76 10.11
CA PRO A 91 -19.22 7.99 9.47
C PRO A 91 -19.22 9.23 10.39
N ALA A 92 -20.02 9.19 11.46
CA ALA A 92 -20.06 10.23 12.48
C ALA A 92 -18.99 10.07 13.59
N GLY A 93 -18.09 9.07 13.49
CA GLY A 93 -17.03 8.83 14.46
C GLY A 93 -17.49 8.07 15.71
N LYS A 94 -18.65 7.40 15.67
CA LYS A 94 -19.14 6.59 16.80
C LYS A 94 -18.70 5.15 16.64
N VAL A 95 -18.06 4.56 17.67
CA VAL A 95 -17.75 3.14 17.70
C VAL A 95 -19.04 2.32 17.81
N MET A 96 -19.24 1.43 16.87
CA MET A 96 -20.44 0.59 16.74
C MET A 96 -20.23 -0.80 17.33
N ARG A 97 -19.07 -1.42 17.08
CA ARG A 97 -18.72 -2.76 17.57
C ARG A 97 -17.24 -3.02 17.47
N ARG A 98 -16.79 -4.09 18.15
CA ARG A 98 -15.42 -4.61 18.07
C ARG A 98 -15.43 -6.13 18.15
N TRP A 99 -14.45 -6.77 17.52
CA TRP A 99 -14.15 -8.18 17.70
C TRP A 99 -12.67 -8.46 17.47
N GLY A 100 -12.22 -9.64 17.86
CA GLY A 100 -10.83 -10.05 17.79
C GLY A 100 -10.08 -9.82 19.10
N LYS A 101 -9.01 -10.53 19.23
CA LYS A 101 -8.01 -10.46 20.31
C LYS A 101 -6.74 -11.18 19.86
N PRO A 102 -5.60 -11.00 20.53
CA PRO A 102 -4.39 -11.75 20.24
C PRO A 102 -4.60 -13.26 20.35
N GLY A 103 -4.10 -14.03 19.37
CA GLY A 103 -4.12 -15.50 19.41
C GLY A 103 -4.12 -16.18 18.04
N THR A 104 -4.38 -17.51 18.04
CA THR A 104 -4.33 -18.36 16.86
C THR A 104 -5.66 -19.03 16.53
N ALA A 105 -6.63 -19.02 17.45
CA ALA A 105 -7.94 -19.62 17.22
C ALA A 105 -8.77 -18.82 16.18
N PRO A 106 -9.84 -19.39 15.62
CA PRO A 106 -10.77 -18.66 14.78
C PRO A 106 -11.30 -17.40 15.48
N GLY A 107 -11.18 -16.23 14.80
CA GLY A 107 -11.56 -14.94 15.37
C GLY A 107 -10.51 -14.28 16.27
N GLU A 108 -9.39 -14.93 16.52
CA GLU A 108 -8.20 -14.34 17.13
C GLU A 108 -7.19 -13.97 16.03
N PHE A 109 -6.30 -12.99 16.30
CA PHE A 109 -5.37 -12.46 15.32
C PHE A 109 -3.93 -12.43 15.82
N LYS A 110 -3.01 -12.46 14.88
CA LYS A 110 -1.60 -12.16 15.06
C LYS A 110 -1.14 -11.32 13.86
N PHE A 111 -1.36 -9.99 13.94
CA PHE A 111 -1.04 -9.08 12.84
C PHE A 111 0.46 -8.86 12.65
N ILE A 112 1.25 -9.11 13.67
CA ILE A 112 2.70 -9.07 13.58
C ILE A 112 3.16 -10.38 12.95
N GLY A 113 3.61 -10.31 11.72
CA GLY A 113 4.18 -11.42 10.96
C GLY A 113 5.63 -11.12 10.61
N GLY A 114 6.40 -12.17 10.35
CA GLY A 114 7.76 -12.08 9.87
C GLY A 114 8.74 -12.88 10.73
N ASP A 115 9.92 -13.06 10.18
CA ASP A 115 11.09 -13.58 10.89
C ASP A 115 11.45 -12.62 12.03
N PRO A 116 11.78 -13.09 13.25
CA PRO A 116 12.22 -12.25 14.36
C PRO A 116 13.43 -11.35 14.04
N THR A 117 14.13 -11.61 12.93
CA THR A 117 15.31 -10.87 12.48
C THR A 117 14.99 -9.76 11.48
N THR A 118 13.75 -9.71 10.93
CA THR A 118 13.29 -8.62 10.08
C THR A 118 12.38 -7.68 10.88
N PRO A 119 12.40 -6.36 10.62
CA PRO A 119 11.45 -5.43 11.21
C PRO A 119 10.03 -5.97 11.00
N ALA A 120 9.28 -6.09 12.09
CA ALA A 120 7.92 -6.63 12.04
C ALA A 120 7.06 -5.74 11.12
N ASN A 121 6.74 -6.23 9.94
CA ASN A 121 5.68 -5.65 9.13
C ASN A 121 4.35 -5.96 9.83
N VAL A 122 3.72 -4.94 10.35
CA VAL A 122 2.39 -5.08 10.97
C VAL A 122 1.38 -5.21 9.85
N ASN A 123 1.00 -6.45 9.54
CA ASN A 123 0.06 -6.76 8.45
C ASN A 123 -1.25 -7.31 9.02
N GLY A 124 -2.13 -6.39 9.38
CA GLY A 124 -3.53 -6.66 9.69
C GLY A 124 -4.43 -5.95 8.71
N LYS A 125 -4.16 -6.12 7.39
CA LYS A 125 -4.93 -5.44 6.35
C LYS A 125 -6.37 -5.95 6.32
N ILE A 126 -7.29 -5.10 5.86
CA ILE A 126 -8.72 -5.35 5.91
C ILE A 126 -9.39 -4.87 4.62
N THR A 127 -10.33 -5.65 4.13
CA THR A 127 -11.24 -5.22 3.05
C THR A 127 -12.66 -5.68 3.31
N VAL A 128 -13.64 -4.98 2.76
CA VAL A 128 -15.07 -5.29 2.92
C VAL A 128 -15.70 -5.45 1.55
N GLY A 129 -16.31 -6.61 1.33
CA GLY A 129 -17.01 -6.89 0.08
C GLY A 129 -18.37 -6.17 -0.02
N ARG A 130 -18.91 -6.06 -1.23
CA ARG A 130 -20.24 -5.49 -1.47
C ARG A 130 -21.38 -6.20 -0.73
N ASN A 131 -21.17 -7.45 -0.34
CA ASN A 131 -22.10 -8.25 0.49
C ASN A 131 -21.88 -8.01 2.00
N GLY A 132 -21.01 -7.07 2.38
CA GLY A 132 -20.65 -6.75 3.75
C GLY A 132 -19.72 -7.75 4.44
N MET A 133 -19.29 -8.82 3.76
CA MET A 133 -18.31 -9.75 4.32
C MET A 133 -16.97 -9.04 4.53
N VAL A 134 -16.37 -9.26 5.68
CA VAL A 134 -15.11 -8.64 6.10
C VAL A 134 -13.99 -9.66 5.99
N TYR A 135 -12.94 -9.29 5.28
CA TYR A 135 -11.75 -10.12 5.07
C TYR A 135 -10.58 -9.44 5.77
N VAL A 136 -9.85 -10.21 6.56
CA VAL A 136 -8.71 -9.71 7.35
C VAL A 136 -7.50 -10.60 7.11
N SER A 137 -6.37 -10.01 6.70
CA SER A 137 -5.10 -10.73 6.69
C SER A 137 -4.60 -10.91 8.14
N ASP A 138 -4.28 -12.12 8.48
CA ASP A 138 -3.78 -12.53 9.79
C ASP A 138 -2.37 -13.10 9.57
N SER A 139 -1.44 -12.18 9.29
CA SER A 139 -0.13 -12.46 8.67
C SER A 139 0.73 -13.37 9.52
N GLY A 140 0.79 -13.14 10.83
CA GLY A 140 1.54 -13.97 11.74
C GLY A 140 0.96 -15.37 11.97
N ASN A 141 -0.28 -15.61 11.49
CA ASN A 141 -0.91 -16.93 11.44
C ASN A 141 -0.99 -17.48 9.99
N ALA A 142 -0.37 -16.80 9.02
CA ALA A 142 -0.29 -17.17 7.62
C ALA A 142 -1.66 -17.52 6.99
N ARG A 143 -2.69 -16.72 7.29
CA ARG A 143 -4.08 -16.98 6.84
C ARG A 143 -4.83 -15.68 6.55
N VAL A 144 -5.95 -15.81 5.85
CA VAL A 144 -7.01 -14.81 5.77
C VAL A 144 -8.23 -15.30 6.51
N GLN A 145 -8.81 -14.47 7.37
CA GLN A 145 -10.06 -14.77 8.06
C GLN A 145 -11.22 -13.97 7.46
N VAL A 146 -12.41 -14.59 7.41
CA VAL A 146 -13.63 -14.00 6.85
C VAL A 146 -14.69 -13.94 7.94
N PHE A 147 -15.30 -12.75 8.07
CA PHE A 147 -16.32 -12.47 9.08
C PHE A 147 -17.60 -11.95 8.41
N SER A 148 -18.73 -12.17 9.10
CA SER A 148 -19.97 -11.47 8.75
C SER A 148 -19.87 -9.96 9.05
N PRO A 149 -20.79 -9.12 8.52
CA PRO A 149 -20.84 -7.69 8.86
C PRO A 149 -20.97 -7.42 10.39
N GLN A 150 -21.47 -8.40 11.14
CA GLN A 150 -21.61 -8.30 12.61
C GLN A 150 -20.37 -8.75 13.38
N GLY A 151 -19.29 -9.16 12.67
CA GLY A 151 -18.05 -9.62 13.29
C GLY A 151 -18.05 -11.10 13.69
N ARG A 152 -19.02 -11.89 13.25
CA ARG A 152 -19.03 -13.34 13.49
C ARG A 152 -18.08 -14.03 12.52
N PHE A 153 -17.16 -14.82 13.05
CA PHE A 153 -16.28 -15.68 12.23
C PHE A 153 -17.10 -16.60 11.32
N ILE A 154 -16.74 -16.66 10.06
CA ILE A 154 -17.40 -17.51 9.04
C ILE A 154 -16.46 -18.63 8.60
N ARG A 155 -15.23 -18.30 8.19
CA ARG A 155 -14.22 -19.23 7.71
C ARG A 155 -12.84 -18.58 7.67
N GLN A 156 -11.86 -19.40 7.41
CA GLN A 156 -10.49 -18.96 7.06
C GLN A 156 -9.95 -19.81 5.93
N PHE A 157 -8.89 -19.33 5.28
CA PHE A 157 -8.12 -20.06 4.28
C PHE A 157 -6.67 -19.59 4.26
N GLY A 158 -5.80 -20.38 3.64
CA GLY A 158 -4.36 -20.22 3.72
C GLY A 158 -3.76 -21.03 4.87
N SER A 159 -2.50 -21.29 4.77
CA SER A 159 -1.64 -21.92 5.77
C SER A 159 -0.19 -21.53 5.48
N LEU A 160 0.69 -21.65 6.47
CA LEU A 160 2.11 -21.35 6.32
C LEU A 160 2.74 -22.21 5.21
N GLY A 161 3.40 -21.57 4.26
CA GLY A 161 4.14 -22.23 3.19
C GLY A 161 4.21 -21.39 1.92
N SER A 162 4.91 -21.93 0.90
CA SER A 162 5.14 -21.26 -0.39
C SER A 162 4.42 -21.93 -1.57
N GLN A 163 3.62 -22.96 -1.31
CA GLN A 163 2.85 -23.62 -2.36
C GLN A 163 1.62 -22.79 -2.72
N LYS A 164 1.04 -23.10 -3.88
CA LYS A 164 -0.18 -22.43 -4.36
C LYS A 164 -1.28 -22.45 -3.31
N GLY A 165 -1.71 -21.25 -2.88
CA GLY A 165 -2.73 -21.06 -1.86
C GLY A 165 -2.22 -21.09 -0.41
N GLN A 166 -0.92 -21.22 -0.22
CA GLN A 166 -0.27 -21.00 1.06
C GLN A 166 0.30 -19.57 1.12
N PHE A 167 0.63 -19.11 2.31
CA PHE A 167 1.20 -17.80 2.58
C PHE A 167 2.43 -17.89 3.47
N LEU A 168 3.38 -17.01 3.22
CA LEU A 168 4.47 -16.74 4.16
C LEU A 168 4.11 -15.54 5.05
N SER A 169 3.59 -14.47 4.45
CA SER A 169 3.14 -13.26 5.14
C SER A 169 2.06 -12.56 4.32
N PRO A 170 0.77 -12.99 4.39
CA PRO A 170 -0.29 -12.36 3.64
C PRO A 170 -0.49 -10.91 4.11
N GLY A 171 -0.37 -9.98 3.17
CA GLY A 171 -0.49 -8.53 3.35
C GLY A 171 -1.81 -7.98 2.84
N ASP A 172 -1.73 -7.14 1.82
CA ASP A 172 -2.88 -6.43 1.26
C ASP A 172 -3.92 -7.35 0.64
N LEU A 173 -5.18 -6.92 0.77
CA LEU A 173 -6.36 -7.65 0.30
C LEU A 173 -7.28 -6.73 -0.49
N VAL A 174 -7.82 -7.24 -1.59
CA VAL A 174 -8.90 -6.59 -2.33
C VAL A 174 -9.94 -7.63 -2.73
N VAL A 175 -11.23 -7.29 -2.62
CA VAL A 175 -12.33 -8.17 -3.04
C VAL A 175 -13.07 -7.56 -4.23
N ASP A 176 -13.28 -8.35 -5.29
CA ASP A 176 -14.03 -7.91 -6.47
C ASP A 176 -15.56 -8.01 -6.27
N GLY A 177 -16.33 -7.45 -7.23
CA GLY A 177 -17.79 -7.46 -7.18
C GLY A 177 -18.42 -8.85 -7.19
N SER A 178 -17.69 -9.88 -7.59
CA SER A 178 -18.11 -11.29 -7.57
C SER A 178 -17.74 -11.99 -6.27
N GLY A 179 -17.04 -11.30 -5.36
CA GLY A 179 -16.58 -11.85 -4.08
C GLY A 179 -15.28 -12.65 -4.20
N ASN A 180 -14.57 -12.60 -5.33
CA ASN A 180 -13.24 -13.15 -5.40
C ASN A 180 -12.28 -12.24 -4.64
N LEU A 181 -11.36 -12.85 -3.90
CA LEU A 181 -10.37 -12.16 -3.09
C LEU A 181 -8.99 -12.23 -3.74
N TYR A 182 -8.34 -11.09 -3.82
CA TYR A 182 -6.95 -10.95 -4.22
C TYR A 182 -6.12 -10.71 -2.96
N VAL A 183 -5.00 -11.41 -2.84
CA VAL A 183 -4.10 -11.33 -1.68
C VAL A 183 -2.68 -11.19 -2.18
N ALA A 184 -2.00 -10.12 -1.75
CA ALA A 184 -0.55 -10.02 -1.88
C ALA A 184 0.11 -10.72 -0.70
N ASP A 185 1.19 -11.41 -0.96
CA ASP A 185 2.04 -12.02 0.08
C ASP A 185 3.42 -11.37 0.01
N ASP A 186 3.73 -10.57 1.02
CA ASP A 186 4.91 -9.72 1.04
C ASP A 186 6.20 -10.54 1.06
N GLN A 187 6.22 -11.66 1.78
CA GLN A 187 7.43 -12.45 1.91
C GLN A 187 7.69 -13.38 0.72
N SER A 188 6.65 -13.93 0.11
CA SER A 188 6.78 -14.74 -1.11
C SER A 188 6.80 -13.88 -2.38
N GLN A 189 6.47 -12.60 -2.28
CA GLN A 189 6.33 -11.67 -3.40
C GLN A 189 5.36 -12.18 -4.47
N THR A 190 4.25 -12.79 -4.02
CA THR A 190 3.25 -13.36 -4.91
C THR A 190 1.90 -12.66 -4.75
N LEU A 191 1.14 -12.64 -5.83
CA LEU A 191 -0.24 -12.22 -5.86
C LEU A 191 -1.13 -13.43 -6.19
N ALA A 192 -2.11 -13.72 -5.35
CA ALA A 192 -3.04 -14.83 -5.55
C ALA A 192 -4.50 -14.36 -5.60
N LYS A 193 -5.28 -14.96 -6.50
CA LYS A 193 -6.74 -14.78 -6.56
C LYS A 193 -7.44 -16.02 -6.04
N PHE A 194 -8.38 -15.82 -5.15
CA PHE A 194 -9.21 -16.86 -4.54
C PHE A 194 -10.67 -16.67 -4.91
N SER A 195 -11.39 -17.77 -5.11
CA SER A 195 -12.84 -17.75 -5.22
C SER A 195 -13.50 -17.35 -3.90
N PRO A 196 -14.81 -17.02 -3.89
CA PRO A 196 -15.54 -16.75 -2.65
C PRO A 196 -15.51 -17.91 -1.64
N THR A 197 -15.21 -19.11 -2.07
CA THR A 197 -15.08 -20.30 -1.20
C THR A 197 -13.66 -20.54 -0.68
N GLY A 198 -12.68 -19.71 -1.08
CA GLY A 198 -11.28 -19.85 -0.70
C GLY A 198 -10.44 -20.77 -1.59
N LYS A 199 -10.98 -21.22 -2.75
CA LYS A 199 -10.20 -21.99 -3.73
C LYS A 199 -9.33 -21.04 -4.56
N VAL A 200 -8.04 -21.34 -4.70
CA VAL A 200 -7.13 -20.57 -5.57
C VAL A 200 -7.58 -20.68 -7.02
N ILE A 201 -7.75 -19.55 -7.67
CA ILE A 201 -8.03 -19.45 -9.11
C ILE A 201 -6.70 -19.38 -9.86
N TRP A 202 -5.86 -18.40 -9.53
CA TRP A 202 -4.51 -18.25 -10.06
C TRP A 202 -3.57 -17.65 -9.00
N GLN A 203 -2.26 -17.76 -9.24
CA GLN A 203 -1.20 -17.12 -8.47
C GLN A 203 -0.08 -16.73 -9.44
N ILE A 204 0.42 -15.51 -9.33
CA ILE A 204 1.45 -14.91 -10.17
C ILE A 204 2.49 -14.20 -9.32
N GLY A 205 3.61 -13.79 -9.93
CA GLY A 205 4.70 -13.13 -9.24
C GLY A 205 5.71 -14.09 -8.65
N GLY A 206 6.45 -13.60 -7.66
CA GLY A 206 7.57 -14.32 -7.04
C GLY A 206 8.87 -14.22 -7.83
N SER A 207 9.98 -14.58 -7.21
CA SER A 207 11.34 -14.44 -7.75
C SER A 207 11.59 -15.18 -9.07
N SER A 208 10.72 -16.12 -9.45
CA SER A 208 10.79 -16.88 -10.71
C SER A 208 9.91 -16.30 -11.83
N SER A 209 9.24 -15.18 -11.62
CA SER A 209 8.43 -14.55 -12.66
C SER A 209 9.28 -14.12 -13.85
N SER A 210 8.81 -14.40 -15.07
CA SER A 210 9.42 -13.91 -16.31
C SER A 210 9.08 -12.44 -16.59
N ASP A 211 8.01 -11.91 -16.01
CA ASP A 211 7.64 -10.50 -16.08
C ASP A 211 8.26 -9.77 -14.88
N GLN A 212 9.23 -8.89 -15.16
CA GLN A 212 9.95 -8.15 -14.13
C GLN A 212 9.04 -7.19 -13.34
N ASP A 213 7.98 -6.69 -13.96
CA ASP A 213 6.99 -5.88 -13.24
C ASP A 213 6.21 -6.71 -12.17
N LEU A 214 6.27 -8.04 -12.24
CA LEU A 214 5.67 -8.97 -11.28
C LEU A 214 6.71 -9.62 -10.36
N VAL A 215 7.87 -8.99 -10.20
CA VAL A 215 8.90 -9.33 -9.20
C VAL A 215 9.02 -8.19 -8.22
N GLY A 216 8.88 -8.44 -6.92
CA GLY A 216 9.01 -7.43 -5.87
C GLY A 216 7.82 -7.40 -4.90
N HIS A 217 7.77 -6.37 -4.08
CA HIS A 217 6.69 -6.17 -3.10
C HIS A 217 5.49 -5.51 -3.76
N PHE A 218 4.31 -6.05 -3.47
CA PHE A 218 3.05 -5.60 -4.05
C PHE A 218 2.13 -5.00 -3.00
N HIS A 219 1.69 -3.79 -3.25
CA HIS A 219 0.62 -3.15 -2.49
C HIS A 219 -0.65 -3.12 -3.32
N LEU A 220 -1.70 -3.79 -2.84
CA LEU A 220 -2.97 -3.85 -3.57
C LEU A 220 -3.80 -2.60 -3.27
N ALA A 221 -4.25 -1.95 -4.33
CA ALA A 221 -5.03 -0.74 -4.24
C ALA A 221 -6.54 -1.01 -4.21
N THR A 222 -7.09 -1.40 -5.34
CA THR A 222 -8.54 -1.56 -5.54
C THR A 222 -8.84 -2.34 -6.81
N ILE A 223 -10.12 -2.65 -7.03
CA ILE A 223 -10.64 -3.07 -8.34
C ILE A 223 -11.27 -1.84 -9.01
N ASP A 224 -10.77 -1.49 -10.18
CA ASP A 224 -11.29 -0.35 -10.94
C ASP A 224 -12.66 -0.64 -11.59
N ALA A 225 -13.23 0.38 -12.24
CA ALA A 225 -14.53 0.28 -12.91
C ALA A 225 -14.56 -0.73 -14.08
N HIS A 226 -13.39 -1.15 -14.59
CA HIS A 226 -13.24 -2.17 -15.63
C HIS A 226 -13.00 -3.58 -15.07
N GLY A 227 -13.02 -3.72 -13.75
CA GLY A 227 -12.76 -5.01 -13.05
C GLY A 227 -11.29 -5.39 -12.98
N ARG A 228 -10.36 -4.47 -13.28
CA ARG A 228 -8.92 -4.68 -13.18
C ARG A 228 -8.46 -4.43 -11.76
N LEU A 229 -7.59 -5.29 -11.24
CA LEU A 229 -6.87 -5.00 -10.01
C LEU A 229 -5.81 -3.92 -10.30
N VAL A 230 -5.84 -2.85 -9.53
CA VAL A 230 -4.78 -1.83 -9.51
C VAL A 230 -3.87 -2.11 -8.33
N MET A 231 -2.59 -2.13 -8.56
CA MET A 231 -1.57 -2.41 -7.56
C MET A 231 -0.31 -1.58 -7.80
N VAL A 232 0.49 -1.42 -6.76
CA VAL A 232 1.83 -0.82 -6.83
C VAL A 232 2.86 -1.93 -6.66
N ASN A 233 3.87 -1.94 -7.49
CA ASN A 233 5.13 -2.61 -7.23
C ASN A 233 6.14 -1.53 -6.81
N ASP A 234 6.47 -1.48 -5.54
CA ASP A 234 7.35 -0.45 -4.98
C ASP A 234 8.81 -0.66 -5.36
N ASP A 235 9.27 -1.92 -5.48
CA ASP A 235 10.63 -2.24 -5.91
C ASP A 235 10.88 -1.83 -7.37
N GLN A 236 9.87 -1.91 -8.23
CA GLN A 236 9.95 -1.53 -9.65
C GLN A 236 9.45 -0.11 -9.92
N HIS A 237 8.96 0.56 -8.89
CA HIS A 237 8.38 1.91 -8.99
C HIS A 237 7.29 2.00 -10.07
N ARG A 238 6.35 1.04 -10.07
CA ARG A 238 5.30 0.91 -11.08
C ARG A 238 3.91 0.80 -10.46
N VAL A 239 2.95 1.46 -11.09
CA VAL A 239 1.53 1.14 -10.91
C VAL A 239 1.12 0.19 -12.02
N LEU A 240 0.51 -0.93 -11.66
CA LEU A 240 0.15 -2.02 -12.55
C LEU A 240 -1.36 -2.23 -12.57
N TYR A 241 -1.88 -2.63 -13.72
CA TYR A 241 -3.27 -3.04 -13.90
C TYR A 241 -3.31 -4.50 -14.35
N ILE A 242 -3.90 -5.34 -13.50
CA ILE A 242 -4.01 -6.79 -13.73
C ILE A 242 -5.47 -7.13 -14.07
N ASP A 243 -5.69 -7.82 -15.17
CA ASP A 243 -7.04 -8.25 -15.55
C ASP A 243 -7.55 -9.38 -14.64
N PRO A 244 -8.85 -9.71 -14.67
CA PRO A 244 -9.41 -10.79 -13.85
C PRO A 244 -8.79 -12.18 -14.08
N SER A 245 -8.08 -12.38 -15.21
CA SER A 245 -7.39 -13.63 -15.56
C SER A 245 -5.96 -13.71 -15.01
N GLY A 246 -5.43 -12.59 -14.47
CA GLY A 246 -4.08 -12.51 -13.91
C GLY A 246 -3.03 -12.00 -14.90
N HIS A 247 -3.41 -11.39 -16.02
CA HIS A 247 -2.49 -10.79 -16.97
C HIS A 247 -2.32 -9.29 -16.70
N LYS A 248 -1.08 -8.81 -16.76
CA LYS A 248 -0.80 -7.39 -16.76
C LYS A 248 -1.28 -6.79 -18.10
N VAL A 249 -2.21 -5.83 -18.04
CA VAL A 249 -2.81 -5.21 -19.22
C VAL A 249 -2.43 -3.75 -19.40
N ASP A 250 -1.91 -3.11 -18.35
CA ASP A 250 -1.46 -1.72 -18.37
C ASP A 250 -0.49 -1.47 -17.23
N ALA A 251 0.36 -0.45 -17.37
CA ALA A 251 1.28 -0.01 -16.33
C ALA A 251 1.81 1.39 -16.60
N PHE A 252 2.12 2.14 -15.53
CA PHE A 252 2.85 3.40 -15.66
C PHE A 252 3.82 3.60 -14.49
N SER A 253 4.84 4.45 -14.72
CA SER A 253 5.75 4.90 -13.67
C SER A 253 5.33 6.28 -13.21
N PRO A 254 4.93 6.45 -11.95
CA PRO A 254 4.68 7.77 -11.38
C PRO A 254 5.94 8.65 -11.39
N ASN A 255 5.77 9.96 -11.33
CA ASN A 255 6.90 10.88 -11.22
C ASN A 255 7.41 10.93 -9.78
N TYR A 256 8.36 10.08 -9.45
CA TYR A 256 8.96 9.95 -8.13
C TYR A 256 9.79 11.17 -7.70
N SER A 257 10.26 12.00 -8.64
CA SER A 257 10.97 13.25 -8.28
C SER A 257 10.11 14.22 -7.47
N SER A 258 8.81 13.98 -7.42
CA SER A 258 7.86 14.73 -6.61
C SER A 258 7.75 14.22 -5.17
N LEU A 259 8.35 13.06 -4.83
CA LEU A 259 8.39 12.45 -3.51
C LEU A 259 9.76 12.68 -2.86
N THR A 260 9.79 12.91 -1.56
CA THR A 260 11.03 13.20 -0.82
C THR A 260 11.82 11.94 -0.51
N GLU A 261 11.13 10.81 -0.27
CA GLU A 261 11.74 9.50 0.05
C GLU A 261 11.62 8.47 -1.09
N GLY A 262 10.99 8.84 -2.21
CA GLY A 262 11.13 8.13 -3.48
C GLY A 262 10.24 6.91 -3.71
N ASN A 263 9.47 6.43 -2.73
CA ASN A 263 8.64 5.23 -2.87
C ASN A 263 7.15 5.52 -2.75
N VAL A 264 6.34 4.89 -3.60
CA VAL A 264 4.88 4.81 -3.48
C VAL A 264 4.51 3.44 -2.95
N CYS A 265 3.86 3.40 -1.81
CA CYS A 265 3.42 2.14 -1.19
C CYS A 265 1.95 1.87 -1.36
N GLU A 266 1.14 2.88 -1.59
CA GLU A 266 -0.28 2.67 -1.68
C GLU A 266 -0.90 3.43 -2.83
N ALA A 267 -1.90 2.83 -3.42
CA ALA A 267 -2.73 3.45 -4.44
C ALA A 267 -4.20 3.18 -4.15
N THR A 268 -5.06 4.02 -4.68
CA THR A 268 -6.49 3.73 -4.83
C THR A 268 -7.00 4.41 -6.08
N VAL A 269 -8.16 3.99 -6.59
CA VAL A 269 -8.76 4.56 -7.80
C VAL A 269 -10.19 4.94 -7.51
N ASP A 270 -10.58 6.16 -7.87
CA ASP A 270 -11.96 6.61 -7.77
C ASP A 270 -12.84 6.09 -8.92
N ALA A 271 -14.14 6.31 -8.82
CA ALA A 271 -15.10 5.89 -9.84
C ALA A 271 -14.86 6.56 -11.22
N ALA A 272 -14.18 7.71 -11.27
CA ALA A 272 -13.82 8.40 -12.49
C ALA A 272 -12.52 7.86 -13.12
N GLY A 273 -11.83 6.94 -12.45
CA GLY A 273 -10.58 6.32 -12.89
C GLY A 273 -9.34 7.17 -12.57
N ASN A 274 -9.43 8.12 -11.63
CA ASN A 274 -8.24 8.81 -11.15
C ASN A 274 -7.53 7.96 -10.11
N THR A 275 -6.20 7.89 -10.20
CA THR A 275 -5.34 7.12 -9.29
C THR A 275 -4.73 8.04 -8.25
N TYR A 276 -4.95 7.73 -6.99
CA TYR A 276 -4.39 8.42 -5.82
C TYR A 276 -3.24 7.59 -5.28
N LEU A 277 -2.08 8.19 -5.14
CA LEU A 277 -0.86 7.54 -4.67
C LEU A 277 -0.38 8.19 -3.38
N SER A 278 0.02 7.39 -2.41
CA SER A 278 0.64 7.81 -1.16
C SER A 278 2.03 7.19 -1.01
N GLY A 279 2.95 7.95 -0.40
CA GLY A 279 4.31 7.46 -0.12
C GLY A 279 4.36 6.47 1.04
N CYS A 280 5.48 5.75 1.14
CA CYS A 280 5.75 4.76 2.20
C CYS A 280 6.23 5.39 3.51
N GLY A 281 6.59 6.66 3.50
CA GLY A 281 7.29 7.29 4.61
C GLY A 281 6.39 7.55 5.82
N GLU A 282 6.94 7.34 7.00
CA GLU A 282 6.35 7.87 8.24
C GLU A 282 6.51 9.39 8.34
N SER A 283 7.19 9.99 7.35
CA SER A 283 7.42 11.43 7.28
C SER A 283 6.11 12.17 7.02
N SER A 284 5.79 13.11 7.90
CA SER A 284 4.63 14.00 7.73
C SER A 284 4.76 14.96 6.53
N THR A 285 5.81 14.84 5.74
CA THR A 285 6.11 15.71 4.60
C THR A 285 5.90 15.07 3.25
N GLU A 286 5.60 13.74 3.20
CA GLU A 286 5.34 13.05 1.94
C GLU A 286 4.06 13.54 1.28
N PRO A 287 4.11 13.95 0.01
CA PRO A 287 2.92 14.34 -0.72
C PRO A 287 2.13 13.14 -1.21
N SER A 288 0.81 13.27 -1.28
CA SER A 288 -0.02 12.37 -2.07
C SER A 288 -0.22 12.93 -3.48
N LEU A 289 -0.16 12.08 -4.49
CA LEU A 289 -0.24 12.44 -5.91
C LEU A 289 -1.54 11.93 -6.52
N VAL A 290 -2.14 12.69 -7.43
CA VAL A 290 -3.34 12.26 -8.14
C VAL A 290 -3.09 12.29 -9.64
N TYR A 291 -3.28 11.14 -10.26
CA TYR A 291 -3.17 10.94 -11.71
C TYR A 291 -4.54 10.72 -12.33
N ASP A 292 -4.77 11.26 -13.53
CA ASP A 292 -5.98 10.95 -14.29
C ASP A 292 -5.86 9.57 -14.97
N ARG A 293 -6.95 9.13 -15.61
CA ARG A 293 -6.99 7.85 -16.35
C ARG A 293 -6.02 7.76 -17.53
N ALA A 294 -5.44 8.88 -17.97
CA ALA A 294 -4.40 8.95 -18.98
C ALA A 294 -3.00 9.03 -18.36
N HIS A 295 -2.89 8.74 -17.07
CA HIS A 295 -1.67 8.73 -16.28
C HIS A 295 -0.96 10.10 -16.24
N ARG A 296 -1.71 11.20 -16.33
CA ARG A 296 -1.18 12.56 -16.18
C ARG A 296 -1.36 13.01 -14.74
N LEU A 297 -0.31 13.55 -14.14
CA LEU A 297 -0.37 14.14 -12.80
C LEU A 297 -1.26 15.41 -12.84
N ILE A 298 -2.36 15.40 -12.09
CA ILE A 298 -3.37 16.48 -12.12
C ILE A 298 -3.51 17.21 -10.80
N ALA A 299 -3.11 16.62 -9.69
CA ALA A 299 -3.19 17.25 -8.38
C ALA A 299 -2.14 16.67 -7.43
N LYS A 300 -1.79 17.45 -6.40
CA LYS A 300 -0.84 17.09 -5.37
C LYS A 300 -1.33 17.60 -4.02
N TRP A 301 -1.41 16.72 -3.02
CA TRP A 301 -1.51 17.16 -1.64
C TRP A 301 -0.08 17.34 -1.13
N PRO A 302 0.34 18.58 -0.85
CA PRO A 302 1.66 18.80 -0.27
C PRO A 302 1.72 18.14 1.10
N GLY A 303 2.81 17.44 1.39
CA GLY A 303 3.06 16.89 2.70
C GLY A 303 2.93 17.98 3.76
N THR A 304 2.02 17.80 4.69
CA THR A 304 1.74 18.68 5.81
C THR A 304 1.61 17.84 7.07
N LYS A 305 1.35 18.48 8.21
CA LYS A 305 1.04 17.79 9.48
C LYS A 305 0.00 16.66 9.37
N TYR A 306 -0.76 16.59 8.28
CA TYR A 306 -1.80 15.60 8.01
C TYR A 306 -1.54 14.86 6.69
N SER A 307 -0.29 14.57 6.35
CA SER A 307 0.01 13.66 5.24
C SER A 307 -0.72 12.35 5.43
N LEU A 308 -1.13 11.75 4.32
CA LEU A 308 -1.80 10.46 4.37
C LEU A 308 -0.76 9.37 4.60
N ARG A 309 -0.95 8.58 5.64
CA ARG A 309 -0.17 7.35 5.85
C ARG A 309 -0.60 6.28 4.85
N HIS A 310 -1.88 6.31 4.48
CA HIS A 310 -2.49 5.38 3.54
C HIS A 310 -3.30 6.15 2.51
N SER A 311 -3.40 5.60 1.30
CA SER A 311 -4.27 6.14 0.26
C SER A 311 -5.71 6.23 0.73
N PRO A 312 -6.48 7.24 0.28
CA PRO A 312 -7.87 7.38 0.68
C PRO A 312 -8.69 6.16 0.27
N VAL A 313 -9.64 5.77 1.12
CA VAL A 313 -10.64 4.74 0.81
C VAL A 313 -11.95 5.41 0.44
N PHE A 314 -12.56 4.93 -0.65
CA PHE A 314 -13.81 5.45 -1.20
C PHE A 314 -14.98 4.55 -0.78
N GLY A 315 -15.98 5.14 -0.19
CA GLY A 315 -17.22 4.48 0.22
C GLY A 315 -18.40 4.82 -0.69
N PRO A 316 -19.61 4.34 -0.34
CA PRO A 316 -20.83 4.79 -0.97
C PRO A 316 -21.05 6.29 -0.70
N ASP A 317 -21.87 6.94 -1.55
CA ASP A 317 -22.30 8.33 -1.38
C ASP A 317 -21.13 9.35 -1.29
N ASP A 318 -20.05 9.10 -2.06
CA ASP A 318 -18.83 9.94 -2.09
C ASP A 318 -18.14 10.11 -0.72
N GLU A 319 -18.41 9.22 0.21
CA GLU A 319 -17.68 9.15 1.47
C GLU A 319 -16.22 8.78 1.24
N VAL A 320 -15.32 9.62 1.74
CA VAL A 320 -13.87 9.43 1.61
C VAL A 320 -13.22 9.53 2.98
N PHE A 321 -12.41 8.53 3.30
CA PHE A 321 -11.63 8.52 4.54
C PHE A 321 -10.19 8.11 4.27
N ALA A 322 -9.28 8.52 5.18
CA ALA A 322 -7.88 8.13 5.13
C ALA A 322 -7.29 8.07 6.54
N LEU A 323 -6.23 7.28 6.71
CA LEU A 323 -5.37 7.35 7.88
C LEU A 323 -4.29 8.41 7.63
N ALA A 324 -4.10 9.30 8.60
CA ALA A 324 -3.06 10.31 8.59
C ALA A 324 -1.80 9.81 9.31
N THR A 325 -0.66 10.44 9.04
CA THR A 325 0.62 10.13 9.71
C THR A 325 0.61 10.38 11.21
N ASP A 326 -0.33 11.18 11.72
CA ASP A 326 -0.57 11.34 13.15
C ASP A 326 -1.57 10.32 13.72
N GLU A 327 -1.80 9.23 12.98
CA GLU A 327 -2.70 8.12 13.31
C GLU A 327 -4.19 8.49 13.38
N SER A 328 -4.56 9.74 13.12
CA SER A 328 -5.98 10.10 13.08
C SER A 328 -6.67 9.59 11.82
N ILE A 329 -7.97 9.31 11.93
CA ILE A 329 -8.81 9.04 10.77
C ILE A 329 -9.37 10.38 10.28
N LEU A 330 -9.15 10.68 9.00
CA LEU A 330 -9.67 11.88 8.35
C LEU A 330 -10.90 11.52 7.53
N ARG A 331 -11.95 12.33 7.64
CA ARG A 331 -13.04 12.37 6.66
C ARG A 331 -12.73 13.51 5.69
N LEU A 332 -12.75 13.21 4.40
CA LEU A 332 -12.25 14.09 3.35
C LEU A 332 -13.35 14.42 2.35
N ARG A 333 -13.21 15.59 1.72
CA ARG A 333 -13.82 15.91 0.43
C ARG A 333 -12.71 16.04 -0.60
N ILE A 334 -12.93 15.45 -1.77
CA ILE A 334 -12.03 15.56 -2.90
C ILE A 334 -12.64 16.50 -3.94
N THR A 335 -11.85 17.48 -4.39
CA THR A 335 -12.23 18.41 -5.45
C THR A 335 -11.07 18.43 -6.45
N LEU A 336 -11.24 17.77 -7.58
CA LEU A 336 -10.26 17.78 -8.66
C LEU A 336 -10.50 18.98 -9.60
N PRO A 337 -9.45 19.46 -10.30
CA PRO A 337 -9.60 20.50 -11.31
C PRO A 337 -10.58 20.03 -12.40
N ALA A 338 -11.37 20.97 -12.91
CA ALA A 338 -12.20 20.72 -14.08
C ALA A 338 -11.31 20.30 -15.26
N ARG A 339 -11.77 19.28 -15.99
CA ARG A 339 -11.08 18.75 -17.19
C ARG A 339 -11.27 19.68 -18.38
#